data_232b6b9749978389398ebe9822a33812
#
_entry.id   232b6b9749978389398ebe9822a33812
#
_cell.length_a   1.000
_cell.length_b   1.000
_cell.length_c   1.000
_cell.angle_alpha   90.00
_cell.angle_beta   90.00
_cell.angle_gamma   90.00
#
_symmetry.space_group_name_H-M   'P 1'
#
loop_
_entity.id
_entity.type
_entity.pdbx_description
1 polymer ?
#
loop_
_entity_poly.entity_id
_entity_poly.type
_entity_poly.pdbx_seq_one_letter_code
_entity_poly.pdbx_strand_id
1 'polypeptide(L)'
;DSGSDHSEGGPRRVEDARKERETERKQSESDLGTSWPSVVFGWLAALGAGLILSGIVGAVVGAILGALGVQGGTEGGIAALIGLLLTLFLAFLIGGYVAGRLASRAGLKHGILVPVLSLLVILLLAILGAVVGTSFIDQLSGVALPQVPSSAKQQVPQSLGTILTGAGILALLVPFIGAALGGGWGAKTGRNRPY
;
A
#
# COMPACT_ATOMS: atom_id res chain seq x y z
N ASP A 1 28.89 -41.34 -52.59
CA ASP A 1 28.69 -41.63 -51.16
C ASP A 1 28.38 -40.29 -50.48
N SER A 2 27.10 -39.96 -50.46
CA SER A 2 26.60 -38.73 -49.88
C SER A 2 25.97 -39.07 -48.52
N GLY A 3 26.78 -38.98 -47.45
CA GLY A 3 26.31 -39.09 -46.09
C GLY A 3 25.44 -37.93 -45.71
N SER A 4 24.19 -38.19 -45.60
CA SER A 4 23.13 -37.30 -45.10
C SER A 4 23.31 -37.13 -43.58
N ASP A 5 23.90 -36.03 -43.18
CA ASP A 5 23.95 -35.58 -41.79
C ASP A 5 22.68 -34.83 -41.45
N HIS A 6 21.63 -35.60 -41.22
CA HIS A 6 20.34 -35.14 -40.75
C HIS A 6 20.09 -35.80 -39.39
N SER A 7 20.40 -35.13 -38.29
CA SER A 7 19.64 -35.27 -37.05
C SER A 7 20.40 -34.93 -35.79
N GLU A 8 20.55 -33.66 -35.48
CA GLU A 8 20.68 -33.26 -34.07
C GLU A 8 20.01 -31.92 -33.76
N GLY A 9 18.89 -31.64 -34.40
CA GLY A 9 18.19 -30.37 -34.26
C GLY A 9 16.86 -30.41 -33.52
N GLY A 10 16.53 -31.49 -32.82
CA GLY A 10 15.18 -31.63 -32.29
C GLY A 10 14.88 -30.90 -30.95
N PRO A 11 14.89 -31.60 -29.81
CA PRO A 11 14.33 -31.06 -28.56
C PRO A 11 15.18 -29.96 -27.92
N ARG A 12 16.49 -30.05 -27.98
CA ARG A 12 17.40 -29.07 -27.36
C ARG A 12 17.28 -27.68 -27.97
N ARG A 13 17.12 -27.55 -29.27
CA ARG A 13 16.93 -26.28 -29.95
C ARG A 13 15.63 -25.58 -29.59
N VAL A 14 14.58 -26.34 -29.35
CA VAL A 14 13.28 -25.81 -28.94
C VAL A 14 13.34 -25.31 -27.47
N GLU A 15 14.02 -26.06 -26.60
CA GLU A 15 14.20 -25.64 -25.21
C GLU A 15 15.10 -24.39 -25.09
N ASP A 16 16.17 -24.31 -25.88
CA ASP A 16 17.07 -23.16 -25.87
C ASP A 16 16.36 -21.91 -26.40
N ALA A 17 15.62 -22.02 -27.52
CA ALA A 17 14.79 -20.96 -28.04
C ALA A 17 13.67 -20.53 -27.08
N ARG A 18 13.16 -21.47 -26.25
CA ARG A 18 12.17 -21.15 -25.24
C ARG A 18 12.79 -20.40 -24.06
N LYS A 19 13.99 -20.80 -23.64
CA LYS A 19 14.76 -20.11 -22.57
C LYS A 19 15.20 -18.71 -23.02
N GLU A 20 15.65 -18.55 -24.26
CA GLU A 20 15.98 -17.26 -24.84
C GLU A 20 14.77 -16.32 -24.85
N ARG A 21 13.63 -16.77 -25.33
CA ARG A 21 12.37 -15.98 -25.30
C ARG A 21 11.90 -15.66 -23.88
N GLU A 22 12.11 -16.56 -22.91
CA GLU A 22 11.78 -16.29 -21.52
C GLU A 22 12.74 -15.27 -20.90
N THR A 23 14.03 -15.29 -21.27
CA THR A 23 15.03 -14.31 -20.82
C THR A 23 14.80 -12.94 -21.46
N GLU A 24 14.57 -12.90 -22.76
CA GLU A 24 14.23 -11.65 -23.48
C GLU A 24 12.93 -11.04 -22.94
N ARG A 25 11.94 -11.87 -22.64
CA ARG A 25 10.69 -11.43 -22.05
C ARG A 25 10.89 -10.89 -20.64
N LYS A 26 11.71 -11.53 -19.81
CA LYS A 26 12.05 -11.05 -18.47
C LYS A 26 12.88 -9.76 -18.52
N GLN A 27 13.77 -9.62 -19.49
CA GLN A 27 14.54 -8.39 -19.70
C GLN A 27 13.65 -7.25 -20.16
N SER A 28 12.80 -7.45 -21.16
CA SER A 28 11.83 -6.43 -21.59
C SER A 28 10.79 -6.09 -20.52
N GLU A 29 10.45 -7.01 -19.62
CA GLU A 29 9.62 -6.72 -18.44
C GLU A 29 10.36 -5.90 -17.38
N SER A 30 11.69 -6.00 -17.29
CA SER A 30 12.52 -5.20 -16.37
C SER A 30 12.81 -3.79 -16.90
N ASP A 31 12.90 -3.65 -18.22
CA ASP A 31 13.18 -2.38 -18.90
C ASP A 31 11.93 -1.47 -19.05
N LEU A 32 10.73 -2.03 -18.87
CA LEU A 32 9.52 -1.24 -18.73
C LEU A 32 9.49 -0.62 -17.33
N GLY A 33 9.96 0.62 -17.25
CA GLY A 33 10.09 1.39 -16.04
C GLY A 33 8.79 1.41 -15.19
N THR A 34 8.94 1.74 -13.92
CA THR A 34 7.83 1.86 -12.96
C THR A 34 6.77 2.82 -13.51
N SER A 35 5.54 2.35 -13.68
CA SER A 35 4.43 3.20 -14.08
C SER A 35 3.95 4.02 -12.88
N TRP A 36 4.56 5.18 -12.70
CA TRP A 36 4.24 6.12 -11.64
C TRP A 36 2.74 6.45 -11.54
N PRO A 37 2.00 6.64 -12.66
CA PRO A 37 0.56 6.85 -12.59
C PRO A 37 -0.17 5.74 -11.83
N SER A 38 0.20 4.46 -12.06
CA SER A 38 -0.42 3.32 -11.37
C SER A 38 -0.20 3.37 -9.86
N VAL A 39 0.98 3.80 -9.42
CA VAL A 39 1.30 3.95 -7.98
C VAL A 39 0.48 5.09 -7.37
N VAL A 40 0.40 6.24 -8.06
CA VAL A 40 -0.38 7.41 -7.59
C VAL A 40 -1.87 7.06 -7.50
N PHE A 41 -2.44 6.41 -8.50
CA PHE A 41 -3.84 5.97 -8.44
C PHE A 41 -4.09 4.95 -7.35
N GLY A 42 -3.15 4.01 -7.13
CA GLY A 42 -3.21 3.07 -6.01
C GLY A 42 -3.15 3.78 -4.66
N TRP A 43 -2.31 4.79 -4.53
CA TRP A 43 -2.21 5.60 -3.33
C TRP A 43 -3.49 6.39 -3.04
N LEU A 44 -4.06 7.05 -4.06
CA LEU A 44 -5.34 7.74 -3.93
C LEU A 44 -6.47 6.78 -3.56
N ALA A 45 -6.49 5.58 -4.15
CA ALA A 45 -7.45 4.55 -3.79
C ALA A 45 -7.27 4.08 -2.34
N ALA A 46 -6.03 3.94 -1.85
CA ALA A 46 -5.75 3.62 -0.45
C ALA A 46 -6.25 4.71 0.49
N LEU A 47 -6.01 5.99 0.15
CA LEU A 47 -6.50 7.12 0.94
C LEU A 47 -8.03 7.15 1.00
N GLY A 48 -8.70 7.04 -0.14
CA GLY A 48 -10.17 7.02 -0.19
C GLY A 48 -10.76 5.84 0.56
N ALA A 49 -10.23 4.64 0.36
CA ALA A 49 -10.64 3.45 1.11
C ALA A 49 -10.37 3.60 2.61
N GLY A 50 -9.22 4.16 2.99
CA GLY A 50 -8.87 4.42 4.39
C GLY A 50 -9.85 5.35 5.09
N LEU A 51 -10.26 6.43 4.43
CA LEU A 51 -11.25 7.36 4.98
C LEU A 51 -12.62 6.67 5.20
N ILE A 52 -13.09 5.91 4.23
CA ILE A 52 -14.37 5.19 4.33
C ILE A 52 -14.29 4.12 5.42
N LEU A 53 -13.24 3.29 5.38
CA LEU A 53 -13.05 2.20 6.33
C LEU A 53 -12.84 2.70 7.76
N SER A 54 -12.11 3.80 7.96
CA SER A 54 -11.92 4.37 9.29
C SER A 54 -13.25 4.80 9.93
N GLY A 55 -14.16 5.36 9.13
CA GLY A 55 -15.52 5.69 9.58
C GLY A 55 -16.33 4.44 9.98
N ILE A 56 -16.32 3.42 9.12
CA ILE A 56 -17.07 2.18 9.36
C ILE A 56 -16.49 1.41 10.55
N VAL A 57 -15.16 1.19 10.56
CA VAL A 57 -14.50 0.45 11.65
C VAL A 57 -14.60 1.20 12.95
N GLY A 58 -14.43 2.53 12.93
CA GLY A 58 -14.62 3.38 14.12
C GLY A 58 -16.03 3.30 14.70
N ALA A 59 -17.05 3.33 13.84
CA ALA A 59 -18.44 3.19 14.26
C ALA A 59 -18.73 1.80 14.86
N VAL A 60 -18.24 0.74 14.21
CA VAL A 60 -18.45 -0.64 14.68
C VAL A 60 -17.73 -0.88 16.01
N VAL A 61 -16.44 -0.50 16.10
CA VAL A 61 -15.65 -0.64 17.32
C VAL A 61 -16.28 0.19 18.46
N GLY A 62 -16.67 1.43 18.17
CA GLY A 62 -17.33 2.29 19.14
C GLY A 62 -18.66 1.72 19.64
N ALA A 63 -19.47 1.16 18.74
CA ALA A 63 -20.75 0.52 19.11
C ALA A 63 -20.53 -0.72 20.01
N ILE A 64 -19.54 -1.57 19.68
CA ILE A 64 -19.21 -2.77 20.47
C ILE A 64 -18.71 -2.36 21.85
N LEU A 65 -17.77 -1.43 21.94
CA LEU A 65 -17.21 -0.96 23.22
C LEU A 65 -18.32 -0.30 24.07
N GLY A 66 -19.19 0.50 23.45
CA GLY A 66 -20.33 1.11 24.13
C GLY A 66 -21.30 0.06 24.68
N ALA A 67 -21.62 -0.99 23.92
CA ALA A 67 -22.48 -2.08 24.36
C ALA A 67 -21.86 -2.90 25.51
N LEU A 68 -20.54 -3.04 25.53
CA LEU A 68 -19.80 -3.73 26.59
C LEU A 68 -19.53 -2.84 27.82
N GLY A 69 -19.91 -1.57 27.78
CA GLY A 69 -19.65 -0.62 28.86
C GLY A 69 -18.16 -0.24 29.02
N VAL A 70 -17.33 -0.55 28.04
CA VAL A 70 -15.90 -0.24 28.05
C VAL A 70 -15.69 1.21 27.64
N GLN A 71 -15.45 2.08 28.60
CA GLN A 71 -15.19 3.50 28.37
C GLN A 71 -13.71 3.81 28.66
N GLY A 72 -12.88 3.69 27.62
CA GLY A 72 -11.45 4.02 27.71
C GLY A 72 -10.62 2.90 28.38
N GLY A 73 -9.44 3.26 28.84
CA GLY A 73 -8.50 2.32 29.46
C GLY A 73 -7.75 1.43 28.47
N THR A 74 -7.04 0.43 28.99
CA THR A 74 -6.18 -0.45 28.18
C THR A 74 -6.95 -1.29 27.17
N GLU A 75 -8.14 -1.77 27.56
CA GLU A 75 -9.00 -2.60 26.68
C GLU A 75 -9.53 -1.80 25.50
N GLY A 76 -10.00 -0.56 25.71
CA GLY A 76 -10.40 0.35 24.66
C GLY A 76 -9.24 0.69 23.72
N GLY A 77 -8.03 0.86 24.27
CA GLY A 77 -6.82 1.13 23.50
C GLY A 77 -6.41 -0.04 22.59
N ILE A 78 -6.51 -1.28 23.06
CA ILE A 78 -6.25 -2.48 22.26
C ILE A 78 -7.27 -2.62 21.13
N ALA A 79 -8.56 -2.44 21.40
CA ALA A 79 -9.59 -2.51 20.39
C ALA A 79 -9.41 -1.44 19.31
N ALA A 80 -9.06 -0.21 19.70
CA ALA A 80 -8.74 0.87 18.77
C ALA A 80 -7.51 0.56 17.92
N LEU A 81 -6.47 -0.04 18.49
CA LEU A 81 -5.27 -0.47 17.78
C LEU A 81 -5.60 -1.54 16.74
N ILE A 82 -6.37 -2.55 17.11
CA ILE A 82 -6.80 -3.60 16.17
C ILE A 82 -7.62 -3.00 15.04
N GLY A 83 -8.56 -2.11 15.34
CA GLY A 83 -9.35 -1.40 14.34
C GLY A 83 -8.49 -0.57 13.38
N LEU A 84 -7.50 0.13 13.92
CA LEU A 84 -6.53 0.90 13.11
C LEU A 84 -5.72 -0.02 12.18
N LEU A 85 -5.15 -1.09 12.70
CA LEU A 85 -4.36 -2.04 11.92
C LEU A 85 -5.18 -2.71 10.82
N LEU A 86 -6.42 -3.08 11.13
CA LEU A 86 -7.36 -3.65 10.15
C LEU A 86 -7.69 -2.63 9.05
N THR A 87 -7.98 -1.39 9.43
CA THR A 87 -8.24 -0.29 8.48
C THR A 87 -7.04 -0.05 7.56
N LEU A 88 -5.83 0.04 8.13
CA LEU A 88 -4.60 0.20 7.35
C LEU A 88 -4.37 -0.98 6.40
N PHE A 89 -4.53 -2.21 6.90
CA PHE A 89 -4.37 -3.40 6.08
C PHE A 89 -5.31 -3.39 4.87
N LEU A 90 -6.61 -3.18 5.09
CA LEU A 90 -7.62 -3.19 4.04
C LEU A 90 -7.45 -2.02 3.07
N ALA A 91 -7.17 -0.82 3.57
CA ALA A 91 -6.95 0.35 2.74
C ALA A 91 -5.76 0.15 1.78
N PHE A 92 -4.64 -0.33 2.29
CA PHE A 92 -3.45 -0.58 1.47
C PHE A 92 -3.57 -1.85 0.61
N LEU A 93 -4.37 -2.83 1.02
CA LEU A 93 -4.72 -3.96 0.17
C LEU A 93 -5.51 -3.49 -1.07
N ILE A 94 -6.49 -2.62 -0.89
CA ILE A 94 -7.26 -2.02 -1.99
C ILE A 94 -6.36 -1.15 -2.86
N GLY A 95 -5.56 -0.28 -2.27
CA GLY A 95 -4.61 0.57 -3.00
C GLY A 95 -3.58 -0.23 -3.79
N GLY A 96 -3.00 -1.26 -3.18
CA GLY A 96 -2.09 -2.20 -3.82
C GLY A 96 -2.76 -2.95 -4.98
N TYR A 97 -4.00 -3.41 -4.78
CA TYR A 97 -4.77 -4.07 -5.83
C TYR A 97 -4.99 -3.16 -7.04
N VAL A 98 -5.38 -1.90 -6.82
CA VAL A 98 -5.55 -0.91 -7.91
C VAL A 98 -4.24 -0.67 -8.63
N ALA A 99 -3.14 -0.43 -7.89
CA ALA A 99 -1.82 -0.23 -8.47
C ALA A 99 -1.35 -1.45 -9.28
N GLY A 100 -1.51 -2.65 -8.73
CA GLY A 100 -1.12 -3.90 -9.36
C GLY A 100 -1.94 -4.21 -10.61
N ARG A 101 -3.24 -3.91 -10.60
CA ARG A 101 -4.12 -4.12 -11.75
C ARG A 101 -3.82 -3.15 -12.89
N LEU A 102 -3.51 -1.90 -12.59
CA LEU A 102 -3.12 -0.89 -13.59
C LEU A 102 -1.74 -1.19 -14.19
N ALA A 103 -0.81 -1.68 -13.38
CA ALA A 103 0.54 -2.01 -13.81
C ALA A 103 0.65 -3.34 -14.56
N SER A 104 -0.33 -4.22 -14.47
CA SER A 104 -0.55 -5.53 -15.13
C SER A 104 0.63 -6.53 -15.16
N ARG A 105 1.89 -6.11 -15.08
CA ARG A 105 3.09 -6.97 -15.25
C ARG A 105 3.96 -7.11 -14.00
N ALA A 106 4.03 -6.11 -13.13
CA ALA A 106 4.88 -6.10 -11.93
C ALA A 106 4.06 -5.66 -10.70
N GLY A 107 2.90 -6.26 -10.49
CA GLY A 107 1.94 -5.85 -9.48
C GLY A 107 2.49 -5.81 -8.07
N LEU A 108 3.35 -6.76 -7.69
CA LEU A 108 3.98 -6.76 -6.37
C LEU A 108 4.87 -5.52 -6.17
N LYS A 109 5.70 -5.16 -7.16
CA LYS A 109 6.55 -3.96 -7.10
C LYS A 109 5.71 -2.70 -6.96
N HIS A 110 4.65 -2.57 -7.77
CA HIS A 110 3.78 -1.40 -7.74
C HIS A 110 2.93 -1.34 -6.47
N GLY A 111 2.50 -2.49 -5.95
CA GLY A 111 1.82 -2.57 -4.66
C GLY A 111 2.70 -2.05 -3.53
N ILE A 112 3.95 -2.50 -3.42
CA ILE A 112 4.89 -2.05 -2.38
C ILE A 112 5.23 -0.56 -2.51
N LEU A 113 5.25 -0.01 -3.73
CA LEU A 113 5.50 1.41 -3.94
C LEU A 113 4.38 2.32 -3.39
N VAL A 114 3.17 1.82 -3.23
CA VAL A 114 2.05 2.58 -2.64
C VAL A 114 2.35 3.03 -1.20
N PRO A 115 2.68 2.14 -0.23
CA PRO A 115 3.06 2.58 1.10
C PRO A 115 4.38 3.36 1.14
N VAL A 116 5.33 3.07 0.25
CA VAL A 116 6.56 3.88 0.12
C VAL A 116 6.22 5.31 -0.26
N LEU A 117 5.36 5.52 -1.25
CA LEU A 117 4.88 6.85 -1.64
C LEU A 117 4.16 7.53 -0.47
N SER A 118 3.33 6.79 0.27
CA SER A 118 2.64 7.31 1.46
C SER A 118 3.63 7.81 2.52
N LEU A 119 4.67 7.03 2.83
CA LEU A 119 5.72 7.44 3.77
C LEU A 119 6.48 8.67 3.28
N LEU A 120 6.79 8.73 1.98
CA LEU A 120 7.48 9.87 1.38
C LEU A 120 6.62 11.14 1.48
N VAL A 121 5.32 11.05 1.20
CA VAL A 121 4.39 12.17 1.34
C VAL A 121 4.27 12.61 2.80
N ILE A 122 4.15 11.68 3.74
CA ILE A 122 4.10 11.99 5.18
C ILE A 122 5.39 12.70 5.62
N LEU A 123 6.55 12.20 5.19
CA LEU A 123 7.84 12.83 5.50
C LEU A 123 7.93 14.24 4.92
N LEU A 124 7.51 14.41 3.66
CA LEU A 124 7.48 15.73 3.00
C LEU A 124 6.59 16.71 3.76
N LEU A 125 5.38 16.27 4.14
CA LEU A 125 4.44 17.09 4.92
C LEU A 125 4.98 17.41 6.32
N ALA A 126 5.70 16.48 6.96
CA ALA A 126 6.33 16.70 8.24
C ALA A 126 7.44 17.78 8.14
N ILE A 127 8.27 17.70 7.10
CA ILE A 127 9.31 18.72 6.83
C ILE A 127 8.68 20.07 6.53
N LEU A 128 7.67 20.13 5.67
CA LEU A 128 6.95 21.37 5.36
C LEU A 128 6.30 21.95 6.60
N GLY A 129 5.65 21.12 7.43
CA GLY A 129 5.05 21.55 8.68
C GLY A 129 6.08 22.10 9.69
N ALA A 130 7.29 21.53 9.74
CA ALA A 130 8.37 22.03 10.58
C ALA A 130 8.95 23.35 10.08
N VAL A 131 9.04 23.55 8.76
CA VAL A 131 9.58 24.77 8.12
C VAL A 131 8.59 25.93 8.16
N VAL A 132 7.32 25.66 7.87
CA VAL A 132 6.28 26.69 7.78
C VAL A 132 5.79 27.12 9.17
N GLY A 133 6.02 26.28 10.19
CA GLY A 133 5.68 26.56 11.58
C GLY A 133 4.17 26.64 11.85
N THR A 134 3.84 26.91 13.11
CA THR A 134 2.45 27.02 13.58
C THR A 134 1.72 28.25 13.04
N SER A 135 2.45 29.27 12.60
CA SER A 135 1.90 30.54 12.09
C SER A 135 1.03 30.40 10.85
N PHE A 136 1.29 29.40 10.02
CA PHE A 136 0.48 29.14 8.82
C PHE A 136 -0.82 28.42 9.16
N ILE A 137 -0.80 27.59 10.20
CA ILE A 137 -1.99 26.86 10.70
C ILE A 137 -2.96 27.86 11.32
N ASP A 138 -2.47 28.89 12.01
CA ASP A 138 -3.29 29.95 12.59
C ASP A 138 -3.95 30.85 11.52
N GLN A 139 -3.29 31.07 10.37
CA GLN A 139 -3.87 31.78 9.24
C GLN A 139 -4.90 30.97 8.45
N LEU A 140 -4.76 29.64 8.42
CA LEU A 140 -5.72 28.71 7.82
C LEU A 140 -6.92 28.40 8.74
N SER A 141 -6.88 28.81 9.99
CA SER A 141 -7.98 28.60 10.95
C SER A 141 -9.28 29.34 10.58
N GLY A 142 -9.24 30.25 9.60
CA GLY A 142 -10.43 30.87 8.99
C GLY A 142 -11.10 30.02 7.90
N VAL A 143 -10.44 28.94 7.42
CA VAL A 143 -11.03 27.99 6.50
C VAL A 143 -11.52 26.82 7.34
N ALA A 144 -12.82 26.49 7.28
CA ALA A 144 -13.41 25.35 7.97
C ALA A 144 -12.83 24.03 7.42
N LEU A 145 -11.58 23.73 7.79
CA LEU A 145 -11.02 22.40 7.62
C LEU A 145 -11.82 21.46 8.52
N PRO A 146 -12.15 20.23 8.06
CA PRO A 146 -12.74 19.21 8.93
C PRO A 146 -11.88 19.13 10.19
N GLN A 147 -12.48 19.50 11.32
CA GLN A 147 -11.75 19.52 12.59
C GLN A 147 -11.21 18.12 12.85
N VAL A 148 -9.90 17.96 12.74
CA VAL A 148 -9.25 16.74 13.23
C VAL A 148 -9.57 16.68 14.73
N PRO A 149 -10.29 15.65 15.21
CA PRO A 149 -10.65 15.54 16.60
C PRO A 149 -9.41 15.76 17.47
N SER A 150 -9.55 16.51 18.56
CA SER A 150 -8.44 16.80 19.47
C SER A 150 -7.74 15.54 20.00
N SER A 151 -8.47 14.41 20.04
CA SER A 151 -7.95 13.08 20.31
C SER A 151 -6.94 12.59 19.25
N ALA A 152 -7.06 12.99 17.99
CA ALA A 152 -6.09 12.65 16.96
C ALA A 152 -4.82 13.50 17.03
N LYS A 153 -4.90 14.73 17.56
CA LYS A 153 -3.73 15.57 17.84
C LYS A 153 -2.85 15.02 18.95
N GLN A 154 -3.43 14.27 19.88
CA GLN A 154 -2.70 13.61 20.99
C GLN A 154 -2.06 12.28 20.55
N GLN A 155 -2.42 11.75 19.40
CA GLN A 155 -1.90 10.47 18.87
C GLN A 155 -0.71 10.64 17.93
N VAL A 156 -0.28 11.86 17.64
CA VAL A 156 1.00 12.07 16.95
C VAL A 156 2.12 11.63 17.91
N PRO A 157 2.94 10.65 17.54
CA PRO A 157 4.00 10.17 18.40
C PRO A 157 4.92 11.34 18.75
N GLN A 158 4.91 11.77 20.01
CA GLN A 158 5.73 12.89 20.47
C GLN A 158 7.23 12.54 20.55
N SER A 159 7.57 11.26 20.31
CA SER A 159 8.97 10.81 20.32
C SER A 159 9.18 9.62 19.39
N LEU A 160 10.38 9.53 18.80
CA LEU A 160 10.83 8.37 18.03
C LEU A 160 10.71 7.05 18.82
N GLY A 161 10.76 7.10 20.16
CA GLY A 161 10.55 5.94 21.03
C GLY A 161 9.18 5.30 20.87
N THR A 162 8.14 6.08 20.58
CA THR A 162 6.79 5.53 20.35
C THR A 162 6.68 4.77 19.01
N ILE A 163 7.45 5.18 18.00
CA ILE A 163 7.49 4.49 16.71
C ILE A 163 8.20 3.14 16.83
N LEU A 164 9.16 3.03 17.76
CA LEU A 164 9.91 1.79 18.05
C LEU A 164 9.14 0.82 18.96
N THR A 165 7.96 1.17 19.43
CA THR A 165 7.08 0.23 20.14
C THR A 165 6.55 -0.84 19.18
N GLY A 166 6.20 -2.01 19.69
CA GLY A 166 5.62 -3.08 18.88
C GLY A 166 4.40 -2.63 18.06
N ALA A 167 3.55 -1.75 18.60
CA ALA A 167 2.42 -1.17 17.91
C ALA A 167 2.84 -0.29 16.72
N GLY A 168 3.86 0.54 16.86
CA GLY A 168 4.39 1.39 15.80
C GLY A 168 5.03 0.56 14.68
N ILE A 169 5.78 -0.48 15.02
CA ILE A 169 6.35 -1.42 14.04
C ILE A 169 5.24 -2.13 13.26
N LEU A 170 4.20 -2.62 13.95
CA LEU A 170 3.05 -3.23 13.28
C LEU A 170 2.32 -2.25 12.37
N ALA A 171 2.09 -1.03 12.81
CA ALA A 171 1.46 0.02 12.01
C ALA A 171 2.28 0.38 10.76
N LEU A 172 3.60 0.22 10.81
CA LEU A 172 4.47 0.40 9.66
C LEU A 172 4.45 -0.81 8.72
N LEU A 173 4.50 -2.05 9.24
CA LEU A 173 4.60 -3.27 8.43
C LEU A 173 3.27 -3.67 7.77
N VAL A 174 2.15 -3.49 8.47
CA VAL A 174 0.82 -3.91 8.00
C VAL A 174 0.43 -3.29 6.65
N PRO A 175 0.65 -1.99 6.38
CA PRO A 175 0.43 -1.41 5.05
C PRO A 175 1.22 -2.08 3.93
N PHE A 176 2.49 -2.44 4.19
CA PHE A 176 3.34 -3.11 3.20
C PHE A 176 2.84 -4.50 2.86
N ILE A 177 2.42 -5.27 3.87
CA ILE A 177 1.84 -6.61 3.67
C ILE A 177 0.54 -6.50 2.89
N GLY A 178 -0.37 -5.62 3.29
CA GLY A 178 -1.64 -5.39 2.59
C GLY A 178 -1.42 -5.00 1.13
N ALA A 179 -0.55 -4.02 0.89
CA ALA A 179 -0.25 -3.53 -0.45
C ALA A 179 0.45 -4.57 -1.33
N ALA A 180 1.35 -5.37 -0.78
CA ALA A 180 2.03 -6.46 -1.48
C ALA A 180 1.04 -7.55 -1.93
N LEU A 181 0.15 -7.98 -1.02
CA LEU A 181 -0.90 -8.96 -1.31
C LEU A 181 -1.89 -8.42 -2.35
N GLY A 182 -2.36 -7.18 -2.15
CA GLY A 182 -3.24 -6.50 -3.08
C GLY A 182 -2.61 -6.36 -4.47
N GLY A 183 -1.36 -5.90 -4.54
CA GLY A 183 -0.63 -5.72 -5.79
C GLY A 183 -0.42 -7.03 -6.55
N GLY A 184 -0.03 -8.08 -5.86
CA GLY A 184 0.10 -9.42 -6.44
C GLY A 184 -1.23 -9.96 -6.98
N TRP A 185 -2.31 -9.76 -6.25
CA TRP A 185 -3.66 -10.18 -6.67
C TRP A 185 -4.17 -9.32 -7.84
N GLY A 186 -4.01 -8.01 -7.77
CA GLY A 186 -4.37 -7.09 -8.84
C GLY A 186 -3.71 -7.43 -10.18
N ALA A 187 -2.41 -7.76 -10.17
CA ALA A 187 -1.70 -8.15 -11.37
C ALA A 187 -2.20 -9.48 -11.98
N LYS A 188 -2.59 -10.44 -11.15
CA LYS A 188 -3.17 -11.71 -11.61
C LYS A 188 -4.51 -11.48 -12.33
N THR A 189 -5.39 -10.67 -11.75
CA THR A 189 -6.70 -10.37 -12.32
C THR A 189 -6.63 -9.46 -13.55
N GLY A 190 -5.61 -8.60 -13.65
CA GLY A 190 -5.37 -7.74 -14.81
C GLY A 190 -4.93 -8.50 -16.07
N ARG A 191 -4.25 -9.65 -15.92
CA ARG A 191 -3.73 -10.46 -17.03
C ARG A 191 -4.78 -11.32 -17.74
N ASN A 192 -5.90 -11.58 -17.09
CA ASN A 192 -6.93 -12.50 -17.59
C ASN A 192 -8.03 -11.80 -18.41
N ARG A 193 -7.77 -10.65 -19.01
CA ARG A 193 -8.74 -10.04 -19.95
C ARG A 193 -8.55 -10.64 -21.33
N PRO A 194 -9.55 -11.37 -21.88
CA PRO A 194 -9.60 -11.64 -23.31
C PRO A 194 -9.76 -10.29 -24.04
N TYR A 195 -8.97 -10.10 -25.08
CA TYR A 195 -9.09 -8.98 -26.01
C TYR A 195 -10.31 -9.21 -26.89
#